data_f29542061bbe701c21c475ee83565c5c
#
_entry.id   f29542061bbe701c21c475ee83565c5c
#
_cell.length_a   1.000
_cell.length_b   1.000
_cell.length_c   1.000
_cell.angle_alpha   90.00
_cell.angle_beta   90.00
_cell.angle_gamma   90.00
#
_symmetry.space_group_name_H-M   'P 1'
#
loop_
_entity.id
_entity.type
_entity.pdbx_description
1 polymer ?
#
loop_
_entity_poly.entity_id
_entity_poly.type
_entity_poly.pdbx_seq_one_letter_code
_entity_poly.pdbx_strand_id
1 'polypeptide(L)'
;MKKVFNQANLYILLWCIYFMQGELYAKGSFIARIILVIVLIMSVYNALVANLKYKLPSYFKGLNILLLMFLFYGTLLILGGNYLPNGTSKIGYLQQILISLLPIYSAYVYTRQGLIGKDSFKLWIPIWIILVTISYYSNQVVMVSNLSGDNREITNNVAYTFVSLIPSLIIFSRKPFIQYTLLLYCFFFILSGMKRGAILIAVLLGIFLILNSYRIAPKNKRKYIILFALLIVVALSSVVSTMLIQSEYFNVRIEQTLAGQTSGRDVLYGIFVQYFFSETSFLHFMFGNGANYTLAIANQYAHQDWLEIIINQGVLGCAIYLSYFILFFQTWKSAKVYPHIFVGLGMIFIICFFMSLFSMGYGSMTIYMTTTLGYFLGMLQKHDNSKLIL
;
A
#
# COMPACT_ATOMS: atom_id res chain seq x y z
N MET A 1 -3.64 -10.47 -29.93
CA MET A 1 -4.73 -11.00 -29.05
C MET A 1 -4.27 -12.10 -28.09
N LYS A 2 -3.47 -13.11 -28.49
CA LYS A 2 -3.01 -14.21 -27.58
C LYS A 2 -2.25 -13.77 -26.30
N LYS A 3 -1.68 -12.56 -26.21
CA LYS A 3 -0.98 -12.06 -25.01
C LYS A 3 -1.88 -11.43 -23.96
N VAL A 4 -3.13 -11.12 -24.28
CA VAL A 4 -4.08 -10.47 -23.34
C VAL A 4 -4.78 -11.51 -22.48
N PHE A 5 -5.13 -12.67 -23.04
CA PHE A 5 -5.71 -13.80 -22.30
C PHE A 5 -4.60 -14.72 -21.81
N ASN A 6 -4.08 -14.44 -20.62
CA ASN A 6 -3.13 -15.32 -19.95
C ASN A 6 -3.49 -15.44 -18.46
N GLN A 7 -2.89 -16.44 -17.79
CA GLN A 7 -3.15 -16.74 -16.38
C GLN A 7 -2.91 -15.55 -15.46
N ALA A 8 -1.92 -14.70 -15.76
CA ALA A 8 -1.60 -13.53 -14.95
C ALA A 8 -2.67 -12.45 -15.05
N ASN A 9 -3.19 -12.19 -16.25
CA ASN A 9 -4.29 -11.22 -16.42
C ASN A 9 -5.60 -11.74 -15.82
N LEU A 10 -5.86 -13.05 -15.89
CA LEU A 10 -6.99 -13.65 -15.18
C LEU A 10 -6.85 -13.49 -13.67
N TYR A 11 -5.66 -13.71 -13.12
CA TYR A 11 -5.38 -13.52 -11.71
C TYR A 11 -5.64 -12.05 -11.26
N ILE A 12 -5.15 -11.07 -12.04
CA ILE A 12 -5.38 -9.64 -11.75
C ILE A 12 -6.88 -9.32 -11.84
N LEU A 13 -7.59 -9.85 -12.83
CA LEU A 13 -9.03 -9.66 -13.00
C LEU A 13 -9.82 -10.19 -11.79
N LEU A 14 -9.51 -11.39 -11.33
CA LEU A 14 -10.16 -11.99 -10.15
C LEU A 14 -9.95 -11.15 -8.91
N TRP A 15 -8.74 -10.59 -8.71
CA TRP A 15 -8.50 -9.63 -7.63
C TRP A 15 -9.31 -8.35 -7.78
N CYS A 16 -9.39 -7.79 -9.00
CA CYS A 16 -10.21 -6.61 -9.25
C CYS A 16 -11.68 -6.87 -8.91
N ILE A 17 -12.22 -8.02 -9.32
CA ILE A 17 -13.60 -8.40 -8.99
C ILE A 17 -13.75 -8.56 -7.46
N TYR A 18 -12.80 -9.24 -6.80
CA TYR A 18 -12.85 -9.41 -5.34
C TYR A 18 -12.88 -8.08 -4.59
N PHE A 19 -12.06 -7.10 -4.98
CA PHE A 19 -12.02 -5.80 -4.30
C PHE A 19 -13.22 -4.88 -4.63
N MET A 20 -14.00 -5.21 -5.64
CA MET A 20 -15.24 -4.49 -6.00
C MET A 20 -16.49 -5.04 -5.27
N GLN A 21 -16.30 -5.85 -4.22
CA GLN A 21 -17.41 -6.24 -3.36
C GLN A 21 -17.91 -5.02 -2.54
N GLY A 22 -19.22 -4.86 -2.51
CA GLY A 22 -19.86 -3.66 -1.95
C GLY A 22 -20.26 -2.67 -3.02
N GLU A 23 -19.59 -2.63 -4.15
CA GLU A 23 -19.92 -1.82 -5.31
C GLU A 23 -20.63 -2.63 -6.40
N LEU A 24 -20.10 -3.80 -6.77
CA LEU A 24 -20.67 -4.64 -7.83
C LEU A 24 -21.57 -5.76 -7.29
N TYR A 25 -21.32 -6.23 -6.08
CA TYR A 25 -22.08 -7.32 -5.45
C TYR A 25 -21.93 -7.29 -3.93
N ALA A 26 -22.77 -8.04 -3.21
CA ALA A 26 -22.84 -8.00 -1.75
C ALA A 26 -21.50 -8.38 -1.09
N LYS A 27 -21.09 -7.57 -0.11
CA LYS A 27 -19.89 -7.75 0.68
C LYS A 27 -19.91 -9.11 1.42
N GLY A 28 -18.82 -9.87 1.37
CA GLY A 28 -18.76 -11.19 2.03
C GLY A 28 -19.69 -12.27 1.43
N SER A 29 -20.22 -12.03 0.22
CA SER A 29 -21.06 -13.00 -0.50
C SER A 29 -20.33 -14.31 -0.79
N PHE A 30 -21.08 -15.34 -1.15
CA PHE A 30 -20.52 -16.63 -1.57
C PHE A 30 -19.55 -16.47 -2.75
N ILE A 31 -19.88 -15.60 -3.72
CA ILE A 31 -19.02 -15.30 -4.86
C ILE A 31 -17.69 -14.70 -4.41
N ALA A 32 -17.72 -13.71 -3.49
CA ALA A 32 -16.50 -13.12 -2.95
C ALA A 32 -15.60 -14.17 -2.28
N ARG A 33 -16.18 -15.10 -1.52
CA ARG A 33 -15.44 -16.17 -0.83
C ARG A 33 -14.79 -17.14 -1.81
N ILE A 34 -15.52 -17.55 -2.86
CA ILE A 34 -14.96 -18.43 -3.92
C ILE A 34 -13.79 -17.75 -4.62
N ILE A 35 -13.96 -16.50 -5.06
CA ILE A 35 -12.90 -15.75 -5.74
C ILE A 35 -11.68 -15.63 -4.81
N LEU A 36 -11.89 -15.29 -3.53
CA LEU A 36 -10.80 -15.19 -2.56
C LEU A 36 -10.02 -16.49 -2.41
N VAL A 37 -10.72 -17.62 -2.28
CA VAL A 37 -10.08 -18.96 -2.19
C VAL A 37 -9.24 -19.24 -3.43
N ILE A 38 -9.78 -19.00 -4.63
CA ILE A 38 -9.06 -19.23 -5.89
C ILE A 38 -7.79 -18.37 -5.94
N VAL A 39 -7.88 -17.07 -5.70
CA VAL A 39 -6.72 -16.16 -5.79
C VAL A 39 -5.69 -16.44 -4.70
N LEU A 40 -6.10 -16.85 -3.49
CA LEU A 40 -5.18 -17.26 -2.43
C LEU A 40 -4.46 -18.56 -2.79
N ILE A 41 -5.14 -19.57 -3.31
CA ILE A 41 -4.50 -20.82 -3.79
C ILE A 41 -3.45 -20.49 -4.87
N MET A 42 -3.81 -19.66 -5.86
CA MET A 42 -2.86 -19.23 -6.89
C MET A 42 -1.67 -18.46 -6.28
N SER A 43 -1.91 -17.64 -5.27
CA SER A 43 -0.87 -16.86 -4.62
C SER A 43 0.08 -17.72 -3.78
N VAL A 44 -0.44 -18.69 -3.03
CA VAL A 44 0.37 -19.67 -2.28
C VAL A 44 1.20 -20.51 -3.25
N TYR A 45 0.60 -21.03 -4.33
CA TYR A 45 1.34 -21.78 -5.35
C TYR A 45 2.49 -20.94 -5.92
N ASN A 46 2.24 -19.67 -6.28
CA ASN A 46 3.28 -18.79 -6.80
C ASN A 46 4.33 -18.43 -5.74
N ALA A 47 3.97 -18.31 -4.46
CA ALA A 47 4.93 -18.12 -3.39
C ALA A 47 5.88 -19.32 -3.25
N LEU A 48 5.35 -20.55 -3.35
CA LEU A 48 6.17 -21.77 -3.38
C LEU A 48 7.07 -21.81 -4.62
N VAL A 49 6.52 -21.53 -5.81
CA VAL A 49 7.30 -21.46 -7.05
C VAL A 49 8.41 -20.41 -6.97
N ALA A 50 8.12 -19.23 -6.39
CA ALA A 50 9.11 -18.17 -6.20
C ALA A 50 10.28 -18.65 -5.34
N ASN A 51 9.98 -19.26 -4.20
CA ASN A 51 11.01 -19.70 -3.25
C ASN A 51 11.81 -20.93 -3.73
N LEU A 52 11.19 -21.85 -4.49
CA LEU A 52 11.83 -23.09 -4.92
C LEU A 52 12.57 -22.95 -6.25
N LYS A 53 12.09 -22.12 -7.20
CA LYS A 53 12.63 -22.06 -8.57
C LYS A 53 13.50 -20.86 -8.86
N TYR A 54 13.38 -19.78 -8.09
CA TYR A 54 14.06 -18.53 -8.42
C TYR A 54 15.04 -18.08 -7.32
N LYS A 55 16.18 -17.53 -7.75
CA LYS A 55 17.02 -16.75 -6.85
C LYS A 55 16.31 -15.44 -6.52
N LEU A 56 15.86 -15.29 -5.29
CA LEU A 56 15.06 -14.16 -4.86
C LEU A 56 15.93 -12.95 -4.48
N PRO A 57 15.52 -11.69 -4.80
CA PRO A 57 16.09 -10.48 -4.24
C PRO A 57 16.02 -10.46 -2.71
N SER A 58 16.90 -9.69 -2.06
CA SER A 58 16.97 -9.59 -0.59
C SER A 58 15.63 -9.20 0.05
N TYR A 59 14.82 -8.41 -0.63
CA TYR A 59 13.46 -8.07 -0.21
C TYR A 59 12.63 -9.30 0.20
N PHE A 60 12.66 -10.37 -0.58
CA PHE A 60 11.86 -11.57 -0.29
C PHE A 60 12.33 -12.31 0.96
N LYS A 61 13.61 -12.18 1.35
CA LYS A 61 14.08 -12.75 2.63
C LYS A 61 13.36 -12.07 3.80
N GLY A 62 13.29 -10.74 3.77
CA GLY A 62 12.56 -9.98 4.78
C GLY A 62 11.06 -10.26 4.74
N LEU A 63 10.47 -10.33 3.54
CA LEU A 63 9.05 -10.63 3.36
C LEU A 63 8.69 -12.03 3.87
N ASN A 64 9.53 -13.05 3.61
CA ASN A 64 9.31 -14.42 4.08
C ASN A 64 9.30 -14.48 5.61
N ILE A 65 10.30 -13.85 6.28
CA ILE A 65 10.38 -13.83 7.74
C ILE A 65 9.20 -13.08 8.34
N LEU A 66 8.84 -11.94 7.76
CA LEU A 66 7.69 -11.15 8.19
C LEU A 66 6.37 -11.92 8.02
N LEU A 67 6.17 -12.59 6.89
CA LEU A 67 5.00 -13.42 6.62
C LEU A 67 4.91 -14.58 7.61
N LEU A 68 6.01 -15.29 7.87
CA LEU A 68 6.06 -16.38 8.84
C LEU A 68 5.70 -15.90 10.26
N MET A 69 6.23 -14.74 10.67
CA MET A 69 5.88 -14.12 11.95
C MET A 69 4.36 -13.87 12.04
N PHE A 70 3.79 -13.21 11.04
CA PHE A 70 2.35 -12.91 11.07
C PHE A 70 1.48 -14.17 10.99
N LEU A 71 1.89 -15.19 10.23
CA LEU A 71 1.19 -16.48 10.19
C LEU A 71 1.24 -17.18 11.54
N PHE A 72 2.39 -17.18 12.22
CA PHE A 72 2.54 -17.74 13.56
C PHE A 72 1.60 -17.07 14.56
N TYR A 73 1.64 -15.74 14.68
CA TYR A 73 0.77 -15.00 15.59
C TYR A 73 -0.71 -15.09 15.22
N GLY A 74 -1.03 -15.12 13.93
CA GLY A 74 -2.41 -15.32 13.47
C GLY A 74 -2.94 -16.71 13.78
N THR A 75 -2.09 -17.75 13.71
CA THR A 75 -2.44 -19.10 14.10
C THR A 75 -2.69 -19.19 15.61
N LEU A 76 -1.82 -18.60 16.43
CA LEU A 76 -2.03 -18.53 17.88
C LEU A 76 -3.33 -17.80 18.24
N LEU A 77 -3.67 -16.71 17.52
CA LEU A 77 -4.93 -15.99 17.71
C LEU A 77 -6.15 -16.88 17.43
N ILE A 78 -6.10 -17.72 16.40
CA ILE A 78 -7.21 -18.63 16.06
C ILE A 78 -7.35 -19.75 17.10
N LEU A 79 -6.20 -20.34 17.52
CA LEU A 79 -6.19 -21.51 18.41
C LEU A 79 -6.61 -21.21 19.86
N GLY A 80 -6.61 -20.01 20.30
CA GLY A 80 -6.99 -19.72 21.67
C GLY A 80 -6.52 -18.37 22.19
N GLY A 81 -6.07 -17.52 21.27
CA GLY A 81 -5.50 -16.23 21.60
C GLY A 81 -6.49 -15.22 22.17
N ASN A 82 -6.08 -13.99 22.19
CA ASN A 82 -6.68 -12.87 22.87
C ASN A 82 -8.19 -12.73 22.66
N TYR A 83 -8.84 -12.20 23.68
CA TYR A 83 -10.20 -11.69 23.57
C TYR A 83 -10.20 -10.56 22.53
N LEU A 84 -11.11 -10.65 21.57
CA LEU A 84 -11.34 -9.60 20.59
C LEU A 84 -12.70 -8.96 20.83
N PRO A 85 -12.83 -7.65 20.63
CA PRO A 85 -14.13 -6.97 20.70
C PRO A 85 -15.16 -7.61 19.77
N ASN A 86 -16.42 -7.51 20.12
CA ASN A 86 -17.52 -8.03 19.32
C ASN A 86 -17.45 -7.52 17.87
N GLY A 87 -17.61 -8.45 16.91
CA GLY A 87 -17.52 -8.15 15.49
C GLY A 87 -16.13 -8.29 14.87
N THR A 88 -15.07 -8.51 15.65
CA THR A 88 -13.72 -8.73 15.12
C THR A 88 -13.50 -10.22 14.81
N SER A 89 -13.14 -10.53 13.58
CA SER A 89 -12.88 -11.90 13.14
C SER A 89 -11.43 -12.31 13.37
N LYS A 90 -11.20 -13.40 14.11
CA LYS A 90 -9.86 -13.99 14.27
C LYS A 90 -9.26 -14.43 12.92
N ILE A 91 -10.09 -15.03 12.05
CA ILE A 91 -9.67 -15.43 10.69
C ILE A 91 -9.41 -14.19 9.82
N GLY A 92 -10.13 -13.10 10.05
CA GLY A 92 -9.95 -11.84 9.32
C GLY A 92 -8.54 -11.29 9.40
N TYR A 93 -7.84 -11.48 10.52
CA TYR A 93 -6.43 -11.09 10.65
C TYR A 93 -5.54 -11.82 9.63
N LEU A 94 -5.60 -13.16 9.59
CA LEU A 94 -4.82 -13.94 8.62
C LEU A 94 -5.23 -13.63 7.18
N GLN A 95 -6.52 -13.51 6.91
CA GLN A 95 -7.02 -13.14 5.60
C GLN A 95 -6.42 -11.82 5.12
N GLN A 96 -6.39 -10.79 5.97
CA GLN A 96 -5.84 -9.47 5.66
C GLN A 96 -4.33 -9.56 5.33
N ILE A 97 -3.55 -10.29 6.12
CA ILE A 97 -2.12 -10.50 5.88
C ILE A 97 -1.87 -11.21 4.54
N LEU A 98 -2.60 -12.31 4.29
CA LEU A 98 -2.44 -13.08 3.05
C LEU A 98 -2.82 -12.26 1.81
N ILE A 99 -3.92 -11.51 1.86
CA ILE A 99 -4.35 -10.61 0.78
C ILE A 99 -3.33 -9.52 0.51
N SER A 100 -2.68 -8.99 1.55
CA SER A 100 -1.72 -7.90 1.43
C SER A 100 -0.34 -8.34 0.94
N LEU A 101 0.13 -9.51 1.30
CA LEU A 101 1.53 -9.89 1.07
C LEU A 101 1.72 -10.93 -0.05
N LEU A 102 0.83 -11.92 -0.17
CA LEU A 102 1.00 -13.01 -1.14
C LEU A 102 0.94 -12.57 -2.62
N PRO A 103 0.13 -11.58 -3.04
CA PRO A 103 0.09 -11.16 -4.44
C PRO A 103 1.44 -10.67 -4.99
N ILE A 104 2.37 -10.24 -4.13
CA ILE A 104 3.73 -9.83 -4.52
C ILE A 104 4.46 -11.00 -5.21
N TYR A 105 4.36 -12.21 -4.64
CA TYR A 105 4.98 -13.41 -5.20
C TYR A 105 4.37 -13.79 -6.55
N SER A 106 3.05 -13.68 -6.68
CA SER A 106 2.36 -13.98 -7.95
C SER A 106 2.80 -13.03 -9.05
N ALA A 107 2.81 -11.73 -8.77
CA ALA A 107 3.26 -10.72 -9.73
C ALA A 107 4.74 -10.90 -10.10
N TYR A 108 5.60 -11.26 -9.13
CA TYR A 108 7.00 -11.58 -9.37
C TYR A 108 7.16 -12.79 -10.31
N VAL A 109 6.51 -13.91 -9.99
CA VAL A 109 6.59 -15.16 -10.80
C VAL A 109 6.06 -14.92 -12.22
N TYR A 110 4.90 -14.31 -12.37
CA TYR A 110 4.33 -14.00 -13.67
C TYR A 110 5.20 -13.04 -14.50
N THR A 111 5.89 -12.09 -13.84
CA THR A 111 6.86 -11.23 -14.53
C THR A 111 8.08 -12.02 -14.98
N ARG A 112 8.61 -12.93 -14.14
CA ARG A 112 9.74 -13.81 -14.47
C ARG A 112 9.40 -14.72 -15.66
N GLN A 113 8.19 -15.21 -15.72
CA GLN A 113 7.67 -16.03 -16.83
C GLN A 113 7.34 -15.22 -18.10
N GLY A 114 7.37 -13.87 -18.03
CA GLY A 114 7.02 -12.98 -19.14
C GLY A 114 5.52 -12.85 -19.39
N LEU A 115 4.67 -13.31 -18.47
CA LEU A 115 3.21 -13.20 -18.54
C LEU A 115 2.72 -11.79 -18.14
N ILE A 116 3.45 -11.07 -17.28
CA ILE A 116 3.25 -9.65 -16.97
C ILE A 116 4.38 -8.85 -17.60
N GLY A 117 4.01 -7.82 -18.36
CA GLY A 117 4.93 -6.89 -19.00
C GLY A 117 4.36 -5.48 -19.06
N LYS A 118 5.08 -4.55 -19.71
CA LYS A 118 4.61 -3.16 -19.89
C LYS A 118 3.22 -3.07 -20.53
N ASP A 119 2.91 -3.94 -21.47
CA ASP A 119 1.61 -3.92 -22.16
C ASP A 119 0.48 -4.38 -21.25
N SER A 120 0.73 -5.30 -20.31
CA SER A 120 -0.22 -5.64 -19.26
C SER A 120 -0.56 -4.42 -18.41
N PHE A 121 0.44 -3.64 -18.00
CA PHE A 121 0.21 -2.42 -17.21
C PHE A 121 -0.51 -1.32 -18.00
N LYS A 122 -0.23 -1.16 -19.31
CA LYS A 122 -0.97 -0.22 -20.15
C LYS A 122 -2.47 -0.55 -20.23
N LEU A 123 -2.82 -1.84 -20.13
CA LEU A 123 -4.20 -2.30 -20.04
C LEU A 123 -4.78 -2.07 -18.63
N TRP A 124 -4.04 -2.50 -17.59
CA TRP A 124 -4.57 -2.55 -16.24
C TRP A 124 -4.63 -1.18 -15.53
N ILE A 125 -3.68 -0.26 -15.77
CA ILE A 125 -3.67 1.04 -15.10
C ILE A 125 -4.98 1.83 -15.35
N PRO A 126 -5.48 2.00 -16.59
CA PRO A 126 -6.76 2.66 -16.81
C PRO A 126 -7.93 1.95 -16.10
N ILE A 127 -7.96 0.62 -16.14
CA ILE A 127 -9.00 -0.17 -15.44
C ILE A 127 -8.91 0.08 -13.93
N TRP A 128 -7.72 0.01 -13.34
CA TRP A 128 -7.52 0.28 -11.92
C TRP A 128 -7.96 1.69 -11.51
N ILE A 129 -7.62 2.69 -12.31
CA ILE A 129 -8.05 4.07 -12.06
C ILE A 129 -9.58 4.15 -12.03
N ILE A 130 -10.27 3.54 -13.00
CA ILE A 130 -11.75 3.52 -13.06
C ILE A 130 -12.31 2.83 -11.81
N LEU A 131 -11.80 1.64 -11.46
CA LEU A 131 -12.27 0.88 -10.30
C LEU A 131 -12.06 1.64 -8.99
N VAL A 132 -10.89 2.26 -8.80
CA VAL A 132 -10.62 3.06 -7.60
C VAL A 132 -11.48 4.31 -7.54
N THR A 133 -11.80 4.91 -8.69
CA THR A 133 -12.71 6.04 -8.76
C THR A 133 -14.13 5.63 -8.36
N ILE A 134 -14.62 4.49 -8.84
CA ILE A 134 -15.91 3.93 -8.43
C ILE A 134 -15.93 3.70 -6.91
N SER A 135 -14.90 3.02 -6.37
CA SER A 135 -14.78 2.81 -4.91
C SER A 135 -14.71 4.11 -4.12
N TYR A 136 -14.07 5.16 -4.67
CA TYR A 136 -14.02 6.47 -4.03
C TYR A 136 -15.41 7.07 -3.85
N TYR A 137 -16.20 7.13 -4.93
CA TYR A 137 -17.57 7.68 -4.88
C TYR A 137 -18.51 6.81 -4.05
N SER A 138 -18.44 5.48 -4.17
CA SER A 138 -19.22 4.56 -3.34
C SER A 138 -18.95 4.79 -1.84
N ASN A 139 -17.67 4.88 -1.46
CA ASN A 139 -17.29 5.14 -0.08
C ASN A 139 -17.74 6.53 0.38
N GLN A 140 -17.71 7.54 -0.50
CA GLN A 140 -18.19 8.89 -0.20
C GLN A 140 -19.68 8.90 0.11
N VAL A 141 -20.49 8.18 -0.68
CA VAL A 141 -21.95 8.04 -0.46
C VAL A 141 -22.22 7.40 0.91
N VAL A 142 -21.52 6.32 1.24
CA VAL A 142 -21.67 5.63 2.54
C VAL A 142 -21.29 6.56 3.70
N MET A 143 -20.21 7.33 3.55
CA MET A 143 -19.80 8.29 4.58
C MET A 143 -20.83 9.39 4.79
N VAL A 144 -21.37 9.96 3.71
CA VAL A 144 -22.40 11.00 3.79
C VAL A 144 -23.69 10.44 4.41
N SER A 145 -24.09 9.23 4.09
CA SER A 145 -25.31 8.60 4.66
C SER A 145 -25.17 8.29 6.17
N ASN A 146 -23.95 8.10 6.65
CA ASN A 146 -23.67 7.85 8.07
C ASN A 146 -23.49 9.13 8.91
N LEU A 147 -23.57 10.30 8.29
CA LEU A 147 -23.52 11.62 8.95
C LEU A 147 -24.83 11.95 9.69
N SER A 148 -25.26 11.08 10.60
CA SER A 148 -26.32 11.37 11.56
C SER A 148 -25.69 11.86 12.87
N GLY A 149 -25.65 13.18 13.08
CA GLY A 149 -25.13 13.79 14.31
C GLY A 149 -23.91 14.71 14.08
N ASP A 150 -23.37 15.27 15.17
CA ASP A 150 -22.31 16.30 15.18
C ASP A 150 -20.95 15.89 14.60
N ASN A 151 -20.76 14.64 14.22
CA ASN A 151 -19.51 14.13 13.66
C ASN A 151 -19.47 14.29 12.12
N ARG A 152 -19.06 15.47 11.65
CA ARG A 152 -18.91 15.81 10.24
C ARG A 152 -17.56 15.38 9.64
N GLU A 153 -16.94 14.28 10.10
CA GLU A 153 -15.65 13.84 9.58
C GLU A 153 -15.79 13.11 8.23
N ILE A 154 -15.77 13.84 7.14
CA ILE A 154 -15.77 13.28 5.77
C ILE A 154 -14.32 13.07 5.30
N THR A 155 -13.65 12.05 5.82
CA THR A 155 -12.33 11.69 5.30
C THR A 155 -12.38 10.35 4.56
N ASN A 156 -12.02 10.35 3.28
CA ASN A 156 -12.10 9.14 2.45
C ASN A 156 -10.79 8.35 2.43
N ASN A 157 -10.81 7.12 2.99
CA ASN A 157 -9.63 6.24 3.05
C ASN A 157 -9.16 5.75 1.67
N VAL A 158 -10.00 5.80 0.63
CA VAL A 158 -9.63 5.42 -0.74
C VAL A 158 -8.54 6.34 -1.31
N ALA A 159 -8.29 7.51 -0.68
CA ALA A 159 -7.13 8.35 -0.97
C ALA A 159 -5.80 7.57 -0.93
N TYR A 160 -5.60 6.66 0.03
CA TYR A 160 -4.40 5.80 0.07
C TYR A 160 -4.33 4.80 -1.10
N THR A 161 -5.47 4.40 -1.64
CA THR A 161 -5.51 3.54 -2.82
C THR A 161 -5.02 4.28 -4.06
N PHE A 162 -5.39 5.58 -4.22
CA PHE A 162 -4.82 6.44 -5.27
C PHE A 162 -3.31 6.64 -5.09
N VAL A 163 -2.81 6.83 -3.86
CA VAL A 163 -1.37 6.87 -3.59
C VAL A 163 -0.68 5.61 -4.08
N SER A 164 -1.26 4.44 -3.83
CA SER A 164 -0.68 3.14 -4.22
C SER A 164 -0.69 2.88 -5.73
N LEU A 165 -1.44 3.64 -6.53
CA LEU A 165 -1.40 3.61 -7.99
C LEU A 165 -0.22 4.39 -8.58
N ILE A 166 0.28 5.44 -7.89
CA ILE A 166 1.31 6.35 -8.42
C ILE A 166 2.57 5.62 -8.92
N PRO A 167 3.14 4.61 -8.21
CA PRO A 167 4.32 3.89 -8.70
C PRO A 167 4.12 3.21 -10.07
N SER A 168 2.91 2.76 -10.38
CA SER A 168 2.61 2.13 -11.67
C SER A 168 2.73 3.10 -12.85
N LEU A 169 2.54 4.40 -12.61
CA LEU A 169 2.60 5.44 -13.64
C LEU A 169 3.98 5.58 -14.29
N ILE A 170 5.05 5.05 -13.67
CA ILE A 170 6.38 5.03 -14.27
C ILE A 170 6.44 4.26 -15.60
N ILE A 171 5.49 3.37 -15.84
CA ILE A 171 5.34 2.65 -17.10
C ILE A 171 5.13 3.60 -18.27
N PHE A 172 4.53 4.77 -18.04
CA PHE A 172 4.30 5.82 -19.02
C PHE A 172 5.44 6.86 -19.11
N SER A 173 6.60 6.60 -18.51
CA SER A 173 7.74 7.55 -18.48
C SER A 173 8.20 8.04 -19.85
N ARG A 174 7.97 7.26 -20.93
CA ARG A 174 8.22 7.69 -22.31
C ARG A 174 7.11 8.58 -22.91
N LYS A 175 5.97 8.68 -22.23
CA LYS A 175 4.80 9.50 -22.60
C LYS A 175 4.47 10.47 -21.46
N PRO A 176 5.28 11.51 -21.25
CA PRO A 176 5.20 12.38 -20.07
C PRO A 176 3.83 13.04 -19.92
N PHE A 177 3.18 13.42 -21.01
CA PHE A 177 1.83 13.98 -20.97
C PHE A 177 0.85 13.01 -20.28
N ILE A 178 0.79 11.75 -20.71
CA ILE A 178 -0.09 10.74 -20.10
C ILE A 178 0.29 10.52 -18.63
N GLN A 179 1.58 10.38 -18.33
CA GLN A 179 2.08 10.16 -16.97
C GLN A 179 1.65 11.27 -16.01
N TYR A 180 1.85 12.53 -16.39
CA TYR A 180 1.53 13.67 -15.53
C TYR A 180 0.04 13.97 -15.46
N THR A 181 -0.73 13.74 -16.54
CA THR A 181 -2.21 13.84 -16.48
C THR A 181 -2.79 12.81 -15.50
N LEU A 182 -2.33 11.55 -15.55
CA LEU A 182 -2.78 10.53 -14.61
C LEU A 182 -2.30 10.82 -13.17
N LEU A 183 -1.11 11.38 -13.00
CA LEU A 183 -0.61 11.84 -11.71
C LEU A 183 -1.50 12.95 -11.14
N LEU A 184 -1.83 13.95 -11.93
CA LEU A 184 -2.73 15.04 -11.53
C LEU A 184 -4.11 14.51 -11.15
N TYR A 185 -4.63 13.55 -11.90
CA TYR A 185 -5.88 12.88 -11.59
C TYR A 185 -5.83 12.18 -10.22
N CYS A 186 -4.78 11.41 -9.95
CA CYS A 186 -4.60 10.79 -8.64
C CYS A 186 -4.51 11.83 -7.52
N PHE A 187 -3.76 12.91 -7.73
CA PHE A 187 -3.63 14.00 -6.75
C PHE A 187 -4.97 14.67 -6.43
N PHE A 188 -5.81 14.88 -7.45
CA PHE A 188 -7.16 15.44 -7.25
C PHE A 188 -7.97 14.61 -6.24
N PHE A 189 -8.05 13.28 -6.42
CA PHE A 189 -8.78 12.42 -5.51
C PHE A 189 -8.11 12.27 -4.13
N ILE A 190 -6.78 12.31 -4.07
CA ILE A 190 -6.04 12.29 -2.81
C ILE A 190 -6.36 13.54 -1.97
N LEU A 191 -6.36 14.72 -2.59
CA LEU A 191 -6.72 15.97 -1.92
C LEU A 191 -8.19 15.96 -1.50
N SER A 192 -9.10 15.59 -2.42
CA SER A 192 -10.53 15.51 -2.14
C SER A 192 -10.88 14.51 -1.02
N GLY A 193 -10.03 13.50 -0.79
CA GLY A 193 -10.18 12.55 0.30
C GLY A 193 -9.80 13.07 1.68
N MET A 194 -9.17 14.24 1.78
CA MET A 194 -8.79 14.95 3.01
C MET A 194 -8.00 14.13 4.04
N LYS A 195 -7.27 13.09 3.58
CA LYS A 195 -6.40 12.25 4.42
C LYS A 195 -4.99 12.84 4.46
N ARG A 196 -4.63 13.51 5.57
CA ARG A 196 -3.33 14.18 5.76
C ARG A 196 -2.13 13.29 5.41
N GLY A 197 -2.13 12.04 5.88
CA GLY A 197 -1.05 11.09 5.58
C GLY A 197 -0.96 10.74 4.09
N ALA A 198 -2.08 10.56 3.39
CA ALA A 198 -2.10 10.29 1.96
C ALA A 198 -1.59 11.50 1.16
N ILE A 199 -1.97 12.71 1.53
CA ILE A 199 -1.51 13.96 0.91
C ILE A 199 0.01 14.10 1.06
N LEU A 200 0.55 13.91 2.28
CA LEU A 200 1.98 13.99 2.53
C LEU A 200 2.76 12.99 1.66
N ILE A 201 2.33 11.74 1.65
CA ILE A 201 2.98 10.69 0.85
C ILE A 201 2.91 11.04 -0.65
N ALA A 202 1.74 11.50 -1.15
CA ALA A 202 1.59 11.87 -2.54
C ALA A 202 2.54 13.01 -2.94
N VAL A 203 2.68 14.04 -2.12
CA VAL A 203 3.63 15.15 -2.35
C VAL A 203 5.06 14.61 -2.45
N LEU A 204 5.49 13.77 -1.50
CA LEU A 204 6.82 13.15 -1.54
C LEU A 204 7.03 12.31 -2.80
N LEU A 205 6.04 11.54 -3.22
CA LEU A 205 6.08 10.75 -4.45
C LEU A 205 6.16 11.64 -5.70
N GLY A 206 5.38 12.72 -5.73
CA GLY A 206 5.38 13.69 -6.82
C GLY A 206 6.76 14.34 -6.98
N ILE A 207 7.34 14.83 -5.89
CA ILE A 207 8.69 15.39 -5.87
C ILE A 207 9.72 14.35 -6.34
N PHE A 208 9.66 13.14 -5.78
CA PHE A 208 10.58 12.05 -6.13
C PHE A 208 10.49 11.68 -7.63
N LEU A 209 9.26 11.59 -8.15
CA LEU A 209 9.02 11.28 -9.58
C LEU A 209 9.55 12.40 -10.48
N ILE A 210 9.25 13.66 -10.18
CA ILE A 210 9.68 14.81 -10.97
C ILE A 210 11.20 14.93 -10.99
N LEU A 211 11.85 14.83 -9.82
CA LEU A 211 13.32 14.91 -9.71
C LEU A 211 14.01 13.79 -10.50
N ASN A 212 13.52 12.56 -10.43
CA ASN A 212 14.12 11.47 -11.18
C ASN A 212 13.81 11.56 -12.67
N SER A 213 12.60 11.98 -13.05
CA SER A 213 12.28 12.24 -14.47
C SER A 213 13.19 13.31 -15.06
N TYR A 214 13.46 14.39 -14.32
CA TYR A 214 14.38 15.46 -14.73
C TYR A 214 15.82 14.95 -14.90
N ARG A 215 16.30 14.10 -13.98
CA ARG A 215 17.67 13.51 -14.05
C ARG A 215 17.83 12.57 -15.23
N ILE A 216 16.82 11.76 -15.54
CA ILE A 216 16.86 10.75 -16.61
C ILE A 216 16.62 11.39 -17.98
N ALA A 217 15.91 12.52 -18.05
CA ALA A 217 15.53 13.13 -19.30
C ALA A 217 16.74 13.78 -20.04
N PRO A 218 16.79 13.67 -21.37
CA PRO A 218 17.75 14.38 -22.18
C PRO A 218 17.57 15.91 -22.03
N LYS A 219 18.65 16.67 -22.15
CA LYS A 219 18.68 18.13 -21.86
C LYS A 219 17.55 18.92 -22.56
N ASN A 220 17.23 18.60 -23.80
CA ASN A 220 16.17 19.25 -24.57
C ASN A 220 14.75 19.01 -24.03
N LYS A 221 14.52 17.94 -23.26
CA LYS A 221 13.21 17.61 -22.68
C LYS A 221 13.04 18.11 -21.24
N ARG A 222 14.09 18.54 -20.57
CA ARG A 222 14.02 18.98 -19.16
C ARG A 222 13.11 20.18 -18.95
N LYS A 223 13.07 21.12 -19.91
CA LYS A 223 12.18 22.28 -19.87
C LYS A 223 10.69 21.88 -19.80
N TYR A 224 10.29 20.81 -20.49
CA TYR A 224 8.91 20.32 -20.45
C TYR A 224 8.57 19.71 -19.09
N ILE A 225 9.52 19.01 -18.46
CA ILE A 225 9.30 18.44 -17.12
C ILE A 225 9.09 19.55 -16.09
N ILE A 226 9.91 20.64 -16.17
CA ILE A 226 9.72 21.80 -15.29
C ILE A 226 8.37 22.46 -15.55
N LEU A 227 7.99 22.66 -16.82
CA LEU A 227 6.70 23.24 -17.17
C LEU A 227 5.54 22.40 -16.62
N PHE A 228 5.58 21.06 -16.78
CA PHE A 228 4.57 20.18 -16.22
C PHE A 228 4.55 20.21 -14.69
N ALA A 229 5.71 20.28 -14.03
CA ALA A 229 5.78 20.43 -12.58
C ALA A 229 5.10 21.74 -12.11
N LEU A 230 5.37 22.85 -12.80
CA LEU A 230 4.72 24.12 -12.52
C LEU A 230 3.21 24.07 -12.76
N LEU A 231 2.75 23.46 -13.85
CA LEU A 231 1.33 23.27 -14.12
C LEU A 231 0.63 22.43 -13.04
N ILE A 232 1.29 21.36 -12.56
CA ILE A 232 0.78 20.55 -11.44
C ILE A 232 0.66 21.42 -10.19
N VAL A 233 1.68 22.20 -9.85
CA VAL A 233 1.65 23.08 -8.67
C VAL A 233 0.51 24.09 -8.77
N VAL A 234 0.36 24.76 -9.93
CA VAL A 234 -0.73 25.73 -10.17
C VAL A 234 -2.10 25.06 -10.05
N ALA A 235 -2.29 23.90 -10.70
CA ALA A 235 -3.55 23.16 -10.64
C ALA A 235 -3.91 22.71 -9.21
N LEU A 236 -2.92 22.20 -8.46
CA LEU A 236 -3.12 21.78 -7.08
C LEU A 236 -3.39 22.99 -6.16
N SER A 237 -2.69 24.10 -6.35
CA SER A 237 -2.95 25.33 -5.61
C SER A 237 -4.36 25.85 -5.85
N SER A 238 -4.86 25.80 -7.10
CA SER A 238 -6.22 26.17 -7.44
C SER A 238 -7.25 25.26 -6.72
N VAL A 239 -7.04 23.93 -6.72
CA VAL A 239 -7.91 22.99 -6.01
C VAL A 239 -7.91 23.26 -4.51
N VAL A 240 -6.73 23.44 -3.90
CA VAL A 240 -6.61 23.76 -2.47
C VAL A 240 -7.30 25.09 -2.15
N SER A 241 -7.10 26.13 -2.96
CA SER A 241 -7.75 27.44 -2.76
C SER A 241 -9.28 27.32 -2.83
N THR A 242 -9.81 26.54 -3.79
CA THR A 242 -11.25 26.30 -3.88
C THR A 242 -11.77 25.55 -2.65
N MET A 243 -11.03 24.55 -2.15
CA MET A 243 -11.41 23.83 -0.94
C MET A 243 -11.38 24.73 0.31
N LEU A 244 -10.40 25.62 0.42
CA LEU A 244 -10.32 26.61 1.51
C LEU A 244 -11.52 27.56 1.51
N ILE A 245 -12.00 27.98 0.33
CA ILE A 245 -13.14 28.89 0.22
C ILE A 245 -14.47 28.17 0.50
N GLN A 246 -14.61 26.93 0.04
CA GLN A 246 -15.90 26.23 0.00
C GLN A 246 -16.12 25.27 1.17
N SER A 247 -15.08 24.86 1.90
CA SER A 247 -15.15 23.81 2.92
C SER A 247 -14.68 24.32 4.28
N GLU A 248 -15.61 24.64 5.18
CA GLU A 248 -15.32 24.94 6.58
C GLU A 248 -14.55 23.80 7.25
N TYR A 249 -14.94 22.55 6.97
CA TYR A 249 -14.27 21.36 7.47
C TYR A 249 -12.79 21.28 7.02
N PHE A 250 -12.48 21.63 5.77
CA PHE A 250 -11.10 21.66 5.28
C PHE A 250 -10.24 22.72 6.04
N ASN A 251 -10.82 23.89 6.29
CA ASN A 251 -10.15 24.95 7.09
C ASN A 251 -9.85 24.49 8.51
N VAL A 252 -10.84 23.92 9.19
CA VAL A 252 -10.66 23.36 10.54
C VAL A 252 -9.58 22.30 10.56
N ARG A 253 -9.52 21.43 9.52
CA ARG A 253 -8.48 20.39 9.43
C ARG A 253 -7.08 20.95 9.21
N ILE A 254 -6.94 22.04 8.45
CA ILE A 254 -5.64 22.72 8.27
C ILE A 254 -5.23 23.37 9.60
N GLU A 255 -6.12 24.12 10.25
CA GLU A 255 -5.86 24.72 11.54
C GLU A 255 -5.44 23.70 12.60
N GLN A 256 -6.16 22.58 12.72
CA GLN A 256 -5.80 21.46 13.58
C GLN A 256 -4.41 20.92 13.27
N THR A 257 -4.06 20.84 11.97
CA THR A 257 -2.75 20.34 11.54
C THR A 257 -1.63 21.32 11.92
N LEU A 258 -1.84 22.61 11.71
CA LEU A 258 -0.89 23.68 12.07
C LEU A 258 -0.75 23.81 13.61
N ALA A 259 -1.82 23.58 14.35
CA ALA A 259 -1.81 23.53 15.81
C ALA A 259 -1.20 22.23 16.37
N GLY A 260 -0.72 21.31 15.52
CA GLY A 260 -0.12 20.04 15.95
C GLY A 260 -1.13 19.04 16.52
N GLN A 261 -2.44 19.24 16.31
CA GLN A 261 -3.46 18.33 16.80
C GLN A 261 -3.45 17.01 16.04
N THR A 262 -3.36 15.90 16.77
CA THR A 262 -3.18 14.53 16.24
C THR A 262 -4.49 13.77 16.05
N SER A 263 -5.66 14.40 16.23
CA SER A 263 -6.98 13.75 16.24
C SER A 263 -7.07 12.64 17.32
N GLY A 264 -6.52 12.90 18.53
CA GLY A 264 -6.55 11.96 19.66
C GLY A 264 -5.53 10.81 19.57
N ARG A 265 -4.70 10.76 18.53
CA ARG A 265 -3.67 9.71 18.41
C ARG A 265 -2.57 9.82 19.46
N ASP A 266 -2.25 11.01 19.91
CA ASP A 266 -1.32 11.28 21.00
C ASP A 266 -1.75 10.59 22.30
N VAL A 267 -3.04 10.72 22.68
CA VAL A 267 -3.60 10.02 23.83
C VAL A 267 -3.50 8.50 23.65
N LEU A 268 -3.89 8.02 22.46
CA LEU A 268 -3.84 6.60 22.13
C LEU A 268 -2.41 6.05 22.16
N TYR A 269 -1.45 6.78 21.60
CA TYR A 269 -0.04 6.39 21.63
C TYR A 269 0.49 6.39 23.07
N GLY A 270 0.08 7.38 23.89
CA GLY A 270 0.41 7.42 25.32
C GLY A 270 -0.04 6.16 26.05
N ILE A 271 -1.27 5.68 25.80
CA ILE A 271 -1.80 4.46 26.40
C ILE A 271 -0.92 3.25 26.03
N PHE A 272 -0.59 3.07 24.74
CA PHE A 272 0.23 1.92 24.31
C PHE A 272 1.67 1.98 24.79
N VAL A 273 2.28 3.17 24.78
CA VAL A 273 3.63 3.38 25.30
C VAL A 273 3.67 3.10 26.81
N GLN A 274 2.71 3.63 27.57
CA GLN A 274 2.60 3.36 29.01
C GLN A 274 2.40 1.87 29.26
N TYR A 275 1.50 1.20 28.51
CA TYR A 275 1.29 -0.23 28.63
C TYR A 275 2.58 -1.00 28.40
N PHE A 276 3.32 -0.72 27.31
CA PHE A 276 4.56 -1.41 26.98
C PHE A 276 5.62 -1.28 28.10
N PHE A 277 5.80 -0.08 28.67
CA PHE A 277 6.77 0.13 29.74
C PHE A 277 6.31 -0.34 31.12
N SER A 278 5.02 -0.57 31.34
CA SER A 278 4.49 -1.18 32.55
C SER A 278 4.51 -2.71 32.53
N GLU A 279 4.82 -3.32 31.37
CA GLU A 279 4.88 -4.78 31.24
C GLU A 279 6.07 -5.35 32.02
N THR A 280 5.79 -6.22 32.96
CA THR A 280 6.78 -6.85 33.84
C THR A 280 7.24 -8.21 33.34
N SER A 281 6.49 -8.83 32.43
CA SER A 281 6.82 -10.14 31.87
C SER A 281 7.89 -9.99 30.79
N PHE A 282 9.06 -10.58 31.00
CA PHE A 282 10.13 -10.64 30.00
C PHE A 282 9.66 -11.31 28.69
N LEU A 283 8.80 -12.33 28.78
CA LEU A 283 8.26 -13.00 27.60
C LEU A 283 7.36 -12.06 26.78
N HIS A 284 6.47 -11.32 27.42
CA HIS A 284 5.62 -10.35 26.74
C HIS A 284 6.42 -9.18 26.17
N PHE A 285 7.45 -8.72 26.88
CA PHE A 285 8.36 -7.70 26.36
C PHE A 285 9.06 -8.16 25.07
N MET A 286 9.57 -9.40 25.05
CA MET A 286 10.32 -9.93 23.91
C MET A 286 9.43 -10.38 22.76
N PHE A 287 8.31 -11.06 23.02
CA PHE A 287 7.45 -11.72 22.03
C PHE A 287 6.09 -11.04 21.86
N GLY A 288 5.76 -10.03 22.67
CA GLY A 288 4.49 -9.35 22.65
C GLY A 288 3.34 -10.16 23.26
N ASN A 289 2.15 -9.61 23.18
CA ASN A 289 0.96 -10.15 23.81
C ASN A 289 0.04 -10.92 22.84
N GLY A 290 0.48 -11.09 21.59
CA GLY A 290 -0.28 -11.78 20.55
C GLY A 290 -0.99 -10.84 19.58
N ALA A 291 -1.40 -11.38 18.43
CA ALA A 291 -2.03 -10.59 17.37
C ALA A 291 -3.29 -9.85 17.85
N ASN A 292 -3.46 -8.62 17.37
CA ASN A 292 -4.60 -7.73 17.69
C ASN A 292 -4.76 -7.39 19.19
N TYR A 293 -3.72 -7.52 19.99
CA TYR A 293 -3.80 -7.23 21.43
C TYR A 293 -4.06 -5.74 21.72
N THR A 294 -3.67 -4.84 20.82
CA THR A 294 -4.03 -3.41 20.89
C THR A 294 -5.53 -3.19 21.02
N LEU A 295 -6.36 -4.03 20.40
CA LEU A 295 -7.81 -4.00 20.55
C LEU A 295 -8.27 -4.37 21.96
N ALA A 296 -7.55 -5.26 22.66
CA ALA A 296 -7.87 -5.61 24.06
C ALA A 296 -7.54 -4.47 25.02
N ILE A 297 -6.48 -3.65 24.71
CA ILE A 297 -6.06 -2.53 25.56
C ILE A 297 -6.99 -1.31 25.37
N ALA A 298 -7.22 -0.90 24.13
CA ALA A 298 -7.85 0.39 23.83
C ALA A 298 -9.13 0.28 22.97
N ASN A 299 -9.60 -0.92 22.67
CA ASN A 299 -10.73 -1.22 21.78
C ASN A 299 -10.58 -0.64 20.37
N GLN A 300 -9.35 -0.29 19.98
CA GLN A 300 -8.98 0.23 18.65
C GLN A 300 -7.51 -0.05 18.35
N TYR A 301 -7.17 -0.02 17.04
CA TYR A 301 -5.79 -0.17 16.59
C TYR A 301 -4.97 1.09 16.91
N ALA A 302 -3.65 0.94 17.05
CA ALA A 302 -2.73 2.09 17.25
C ALA A 302 -2.65 3.01 16.03
N HIS A 303 -3.08 2.56 14.84
CA HIS A 303 -2.93 3.28 13.58
C HIS A 303 -1.48 3.69 13.26
N GLN A 304 -0.53 2.90 13.73
CA GLN A 304 0.90 3.01 13.48
C GLN A 304 1.52 1.62 13.61
N ASP A 305 2.18 1.13 12.56
CA ASP A 305 2.68 -0.25 12.53
C ASP A 305 3.68 -0.57 13.65
N TRP A 306 4.55 0.38 14.00
CA TRP A 306 5.58 0.16 15.03
C TRP A 306 4.99 -0.06 16.42
N LEU A 307 3.97 0.72 16.79
CA LEU A 307 3.24 0.51 18.05
C LEU A 307 2.39 -0.76 18.02
N GLU A 308 1.74 -1.04 16.89
CA GLU A 308 1.01 -2.30 16.73
C GLU A 308 1.94 -3.50 16.93
N ILE A 309 3.09 -3.51 16.24
CA ILE A 309 4.01 -4.63 16.26
C ILE A 309 4.67 -4.79 17.63
N ILE A 310 5.08 -3.70 18.28
CA ILE A 310 5.74 -3.80 19.58
C ILE A 310 4.79 -4.34 20.66
N ILE A 311 3.53 -3.95 20.63
CA ILE A 311 2.52 -4.47 21.57
C ILE A 311 2.15 -5.90 21.23
N ASN A 312 1.94 -6.20 19.96
CA ASN A 312 1.42 -7.49 19.52
C ASN A 312 2.51 -8.57 19.42
N GLN A 313 3.72 -8.23 18.92
CA GLN A 313 4.83 -9.16 18.65
C GLN A 313 6.11 -8.85 19.42
N GLY A 314 6.11 -7.83 20.27
CA GLY A 314 7.26 -7.46 21.12
C GLY A 314 8.44 -6.88 20.37
N VAL A 315 9.57 -6.80 21.09
CA VAL A 315 10.85 -6.29 20.55
C VAL A 315 11.35 -7.12 19.38
N LEU A 316 11.20 -8.44 19.41
CA LEU A 316 11.58 -9.32 18.30
C LEU A 316 10.75 -9.06 17.04
N GLY A 317 9.45 -8.81 17.19
CA GLY A 317 8.60 -8.40 16.08
C GLY A 317 9.05 -7.10 15.44
N CYS A 318 9.41 -6.09 16.24
CA CYS A 318 9.97 -4.84 15.75
C CYS A 318 11.30 -5.05 15.03
N ALA A 319 12.19 -5.90 15.54
CA ALA A 319 13.46 -6.22 14.90
C ALA A 319 13.27 -6.90 13.53
N ILE A 320 12.32 -7.83 13.42
CA ILE A 320 11.92 -8.45 12.14
C ILE A 320 11.38 -7.41 11.19
N TYR A 321 10.48 -6.54 11.64
CA TYR A 321 9.89 -5.49 10.81
C TYR A 321 10.92 -4.48 10.33
N LEU A 322 11.85 -4.07 11.18
CA LEU A 322 12.99 -3.23 10.80
C LEU A 322 13.88 -3.93 9.76
N SER A 323 14.17 -5.22 9.96
CA SER A 323 14.94 -6.02 9.01
C SER A 323 14.28 -6.08 7.64
N TYR A 324 12.94 -6.18 7.57
CA TYR A 324 12.18 -6.10 6.33
C TYR A 324 12.44 -4.78 5.59
N PHE A 325 12.40 -3.62 6.27
CA PHE A 325 12.69 -2.33 5.65
C PHE A 325 14.15 -2.20 5.21
N ILE A 326 15.10 -2.70 6.00
CA ILE A 326 16.53 -2.70 5.63
C ILE A 326 16.76 -3.52 4.34
N LEU A 327 16.17 -4.72 4.24
CA LEU A 327 16.29 -5.59 3.07
C LEU A 327 15.56 -5.01 1.85
N PHE A 328 14.45 -4.30 2.07
CA PHE A 328 13.78 -3.57 1.00
C PHE A 328 14.65 -2.42 0.49
N PHE A 329 15.21 -1.62 1.39
CA PHE A 329 16.13 -0.53 1.03
C PHE A 329 17.36 -1.04 0.26
N GLN A 330 17.96 -2.15 0.69
CA GLN A 330 19.08 -2.78 -0.03
C GLN A 330 18.68 -3.19 -1.45
N THR A 331 17.49 -3.80 -1.60
CA THR A 331 16.95 -4.18 -2.91
C THR A 331 16.68 -2.97 -3.78
N TRP A 332 16.10 -1.90 -3.23
CA TRP A 332 15.93 -0.64 -3.94
C TRP A 332 17.27 -0.05 -4.38
N LYS A 333 18.26 0.02 -3.49
CA LYS A 333 19.60 0.54 -3.79
C LYS A 333 20.29 -0.27 -4.89
N SER A 334 20.14 -1.59 -4.92
CA SER A 334 20.71 -2.44 -5.98
C SER A 334 20.11 -2.16 -7.36
N ALA A 335 18.87 -1.67 -7.44
CA ALA A 335 18.22 -1.31 -8.67
C ALA A 335 18.74 -0.01 -9.33
N LYS A 336 19.72 0.70 -8.72
CA LYS A 336 20.22 2.02 -9.19
C LYS A 336 20.69 2.01 -10.64
N VAL A 337 21.17 0.88 -11.13
CA VAL A 337 21.61 0.70 -12.52
C VAL A 337 20.44 0.74 -13.51
N TYR A 338 19.21 0.50 -13.06
CA TYR A 338 17.99 0.43 -13.87
C TYR A 338 17.02 1.56 -13.48
N PRO A 339 17.14 2.77 -14.06
CA PRO A 339 16.47 3.98 -13.58
C PRO A 339 14.96 3.84 -13.35
N HIS A 340 14.23 3.18 -14.25
CA HIS A 340 12.77 3.02 -14.09
C HIS A 340 12.40 2.06 -12.95
N ILE A 341 13.20 1.00 -12.76
CA ILE A 341 12.99 0.05 -11.66
C ILE A 341 13.34 0.72 -10.34
N PHE A 342 14.46 1.47 -10.30
CA PHE A 342 14.89 2.23 -9.15
C PHE A 342 13.83 3.24 -8.70
N VAL A 343 13.27 4.01 -9.63
CA VAL A 343 12.21 4.98 -9.32
C VAL A 343 10.94 4.28 -8.82
N GLY A 344 10.52 3.20 -9.49
CA GLY A 344 9.34 2.43 -9.09
C GLY A 344 9.47 1.81 -7.69
N LEU A 345 10.57 1.12 -7.42
CA LEU A 345 10.85 0.53 -6.10
C LEU A 345 10.99 1.60 -5.02
N GLY A 346 11.62 2.75 -5.34
CA GLY A 346 11.77 3.86 -4.41
C GLY A 346 10.43 4.48 -4.01
N MET A 347 9.52 4.68 -4.96
CA MET A 347 8.18 5.16 -4.66
C MET A 347 7.42 4.20 -3.75
N ILE A 348 7.49 2.88 -4.02
CA ILE A 348 6.82 1.88 -3.17
C ILE A 348 7.47 1.84 -1.78
N PHE A 349 8.80 1.93 -1.69
CA PHE A 349 9.50 2.02 -0.40
C PHE A 349 9.03 3.24 0.42
N ILE A 350 8.93 4.42 -0.21
CA ILE A 350 8.42 5.64 0.42
C ILE A 350 6.99 5.41 0.94
N ILE A 351 6.09 4.82 0.12
CA ILE A 351 4.72 4.52 0.54
C ILE A 351 4.73 3.62 1.78
N CYS A 352 5.40 2.46 1.72
CA CYS A 352 5.43 1.50 2.80
C CYS A 352 6.00 2.11 4.09
N PHE A 353 7.10 2.86 3.98
CA PHE A 353 7.76 3.48 5.12
C PHE A 353 6.85 4.54 5.79
N PHE A 354 6.31 5.47 5.03
CA PHE A 354 5.46 6.51 5.61
C PHE A 354 4.09 5.98 6.07
N MET A 355 3.52 4.98 5.37
CA MET A 355 2.31 4.31 5.87
C MET A 355 2.57 3.63 7.21
N SER A 356 3.74 3.03 7.44
CA SER A 356 4.08 2.42 8.73
C SER A 356 4.15 3.42 9.89
N LEU A 357 4.43 4.70 9.59
CA LEU A 357 4.49 5.77 10.60
C LEU A 357 3.12 6.42 10.90
N PHE A 358 2.25 6.51 9.90
CA PHE A 358 1.02 7.31 10.00
C PHE A 358 -0.28 6.50 9.84
N SER A 359 -0.19 5.21 9.54
CA SER A 359 -1.34 4.33 9.28
C SER A 359 -0.96 2.89 9.61
N MET A 360 -1.75 1.93 9.12
CA MET A 360 -1.44 0.51 9.17
C MET A 360 -1.00 0.06 7.78
N GLY A 361 0.32 -0.04 7.56
CA GLY A 361 0.92 -0.32 6.26
C GLY A 361 0.97 -1.81 5.91
N TYR A 362 1.38 -2.67 6.84
CA TYR A 362 1.65 -4.08 6.58
C TYR A 362 0.39 -4.89 6.19
N GLY A 363 -0.77 -4.53 6.71
CA GLY A 363 -2.05 -5.20 6.44
C GLY A 363 -2.91 -4.50 5.38
N SER A 364 -2.44 -3.44 4.72
CA SER A 364 -3.25 -2.62 3.81
C SER A 364 -2.66 -2.44 2.41
N MET A 365 -1.70 -3.30 2.02
CA MET A 365 -1.16 -3.26 0.66
C MET A 365 -2.23 -3.61 -0.36
N THR A 366 -2.47 -2.69 -1.30
CA THR A 366 -3.45 -2.91 -2.36
C THR A 366 -2.90 -3.83 -3.45
N ILE A 367 -3.79 -4.51 -4.20
CA ILE A 367 -3.40 -5.34 -5.35
C ILE A 367 -2.63 -4.51 -6.39
N TYR A 368 -2.93 -3.24 -6.56
CA TYR A 368 -2.25 -2.34 -7.48
C TYR A 368 -0.78 -2.17 -7.10
N MET A 369 -0.52 -1.93 -5.82
CA MET A 369 0.84 -1.76 -5.30
C MET A 369 1.61 -3.09 -5.29
N THR A 370 0.98 -4.18 -4.84
CA THR A 370 1.64 -5.50 -4.78
C THR A 370 1.98 -6.04 -6.16
N THR A 371 1.08 -5.84 -7.15
CA THR A 371 1.35 -6.21 -8.55
C THR A 371 2.49 -5.37 -9.12
N THR A 372 2.51 -4.07 -8.84
CA THR A 372 3.57 -3.17 -9.30
C THR A 372 4.91 -3.50 -8.66
N LEU A 373 4.93 -3.79 -7.35
CA LEU A 373 6.13 -4.21 -6.62
C LEU A 373 6.70 -5.52 -7.17
N GLY A 374 5.85 -6.55 -7.28
CA GLY A 374 6.27 -7.86 -7.83
C GLY A 374 6.78 -7.74 -9.26
N TYR A 375 6.18 -6.87 -10.08
CA TYR A 375 6.67 -6.58 -11.42
C TYR A 375 8.08 -5.97 -11.41
N PHE A 376 8.34 -4.93 -10.61
CA PHE A 376 9.67 -4.32 -10.55
C PHE A 376 10.72 -5.27 -10.00
N LEU A 377 10.40 -6.07 -8.99
CA LEU A 377 11.29 -7.10 -8.46
C LEU A 377 11.60 -8.19 -9.51
N GLY A 378 10.59 -8.63 -10.26
CA GLY A 378 10.75 -9.59 -11.34
C GLY A 378 11.61 -9.06 -12.49
N MET A 379 11.44 -7.79 -12.86
CA MET A 379 12.26 -7.12 -13.88
C MET A 379 13.70 -6.93 -13.43
N LEU A 380 13.94 -6.52 -12.16
CA LEU A 380 15.28 -6.39 -11.60
C LEU A 380 16.07 -7.70 -11.76
N GLN A 381 15.50 -8.81 -11.31
CA GLN A 381 16.17 -10.10 -11.38
C GLN A 381 16.35 -10.62 -12.81
N LYS A 382 15.46 -10.26 -13.74
CA LYS A 382 15.59 -10.62 -15.16
C LYS A 382 16.79 -9.93 -15.80
N HIS A 383 17.03 -8.67 -15.48
CA HIS A 383 18.17 -7.88 -15.97
C HIS A 383 19.49 -8.34 -15.36
N ASP A 384 19.52 -8.73 -14.07
CA ASP A 384 20.73 -9.24 -13.43
C ASP A 384 21.18 -10.56 -14.05
N ASN A 385 20.24 -11.47 -14.35
CA ASN A 385 20.57 -12.75 -15.00
C ASN A 385 21.09 -12.57 -16.44
N SER A 386 20.63 -11.56 -17.18
CA SER A 386 21.14 -11.28 -18.54
C SER A 386 22.58 -10.77 -18.56
N LYS A 387 23.05 -10.16 -17.47
CA LYS A 387 24.45 -9.72 -17.33
C LYS A 387 25.41 -10.86 -16.97
N LEU A 388 24.90 -11.96 -16.39
CA LEU A 388 25.71 -13.13 -16.06
C LEU A 388 25.97 -14.06 -17.24
N ILE A 389 25.31 -13.84 -18.38
CA ILE A 389 25.39 -14.64 -19.60
C ILE A 389 26.27 -13.95 -20.67
N LEU A 390 26.67 -12.70 -20.44
CA LEU A 390 27.63 -11.93 -21.25
C LEU A 390 28.99 -11.89 -20.56
#